data_b3250d645e8ffd7bb334b9215d78d715
#
_entry.id   b3250d645e8ffd7bb334b9215d78d715
#
_cell.length_a   1.000
_cell.length_b   1.000
_cell.length_c   1.000
_cell.angle_alpha   90.00
_cell.angle_beta   90.00
_cell.angle_gamma   90.00
#
_symmetry.space_group_name_H-M   'P 1'
#
loop_
_entity.id
_entity.type
_entity.pdbx_description
1 polymer ?
#
loop_
_entity_poly.entity_id
_entity_poly.type
_entity_poly.pdbx_seq_one_letter_code
_entity_poly.pdbx_strand_id
1 'polypeptide(L)'
;MSAILIDGKKVSQDIRERLKKETEDFVIKTGVKPGLAVVLVGNDPASAVYVRNKHRACGEIGFYSEGYELPEDTKEEEVLSLLARLNEDPKIHGILVQLPLPKQINEEKVILSIKPEKDVDAFHPANVGRIMLGNYRFLPCTPAGVMALLDAYGIDPKGKSCVVIGRSNIVGKPQALLMLERNATVTICHSRTVDLPSYTKRADIVVVAVGKARFLTGDMVKPGAVVIDVGINRLPDGKLCGDADFASVSEVASAITPVPGGVGPMTITMLMKNTLAAAKASVPAE
;
A
#
# COMPACT_ATOMS: atom_id res chain seq x y z
N MET A 1 17.06 -15.09 -20.61
CA MET A 1 17.48 -13.74 -20.13
C MET A 1 16.97 -13.64 -18.71
N SER A 2 17.76 -13.13 -17.79
CA SER A 2 17.28 -12.92 -16.41
C SER A 2 16.24 -11.81 -16.39
N ALA A 3 15.23 -11.93 -15.54
CA ALA A 3 14.18 -10.92 -15.37
C ALA A 3 14.75 -9.56 -14.98
N ILE A 4 14.14 -8.47 -15.46
CA ILE A 4 14.43 -7.11 -15.00
C ILE A 4 14.00 -7.00 -13.53
N LEU A 5 14.90 -6.52 -12.67
CA LEU A 5 14.58 -6.27 -11.27
C LEU A 5 13.85 -4.94 -11.14
N ILE A 6 12.59 -4.98 -10.68
CA ILE A 6 11.79 -3.78 -10.40
C ILE A 6 12.18 -3.26 -9.01
N ASP A 7 13.15 -2.34 -8.95
CA ASP A 7 13.70 -1.80 -7.70
C ASP A 7 12.79 -0.73 -7.10
N GLY A 8 11.98 -1.15 -6.14
CA GLY A 8 11.07 -0.27 -5.43
C GLY A 8 11.76 0.70 -4.46
N LYS A 9 12.97 0.39 -3.98
CA LYS A 9 13.73 1.33 -3.15
C LYS A 9 14.11 2.57 -3.95
N LYS A 10 14.65 2.36 -5.16
CA LYS A 10 15.02 3.46 -6.06
C LYS A 10 13.80 4.30 -6.43
N VAL A 11 12.72 3.68 -6.91
CA VAL A 11 11.49 4.40 -7.28
C VAL A 11 10.91 5.15 -6.09
N SER A 12 10.89 4.53 -4.91
CA SER A 12 10.44 5.17 -3.65
C SER A 12 11.27 6.41 -3.33
N GLN A 13 12.60 6.35 -3.46
CA GLN A 13 13.49 7.48 -3.22
C GLN A 13 13.21 8.63 -4.20
N ASP A 14 13.14 8.34 -5.49
CA ASP A 14 12.88 9.34 -6.55
C ASP A 14 11.53 10.06 -6.32
N ILE A 15 10.50 9.33 -5.85
CA ILE A 15 9.20 9.93 -5.54
C ILE A 15 9.29 10.78 -4.27
N ARG A 16 9.98 10.32 -3.22
CA ARG A 16 10.12 11.09 -1.97
C ARG A 16 10.88 12.39 -2.17
N GLU A 17 11.91 12.42 -3.00
CA GLU A 17 12.63 13.65 -3.35
C GLU A 17 11.71 14.67 -4.02
N ARG A 18 10.83 14.20 -4.92
CA ARG A 18 9.80 15.06 -5.53
C ARG A 18 8.77 15.54 -4.51
N LEU A 19 8.27 14.63 -3.65
CA LEU A 19 7.32 14.97 -2.59
C LEU A 19 7.89 15.96 -1.59
N LYS A 20 9.20 15.88 -1.28
CA LYS A 20 9.87 16.83 -0.40
C LYS A 20 9.80 18.26 -0.97
N LYS A 21 10.18 18.45 -2.22
CA LYS A 21 10.08 19.75 -2.91
C LYS A 21 8.64 20.27 -2.95
N GLU A 22 7.72 19.40 -3.34
CA GLU A 22 6.28 19.74 -3.40
C GLU A 22 5.72 20.12 -2.02
N THR A 23 6.22 19.52 -0.95
CA THR A 23 5.86 19.87 0.42
C THR A 23 6.44 21.23 0.82
N GLU A 24 7.71 21.48 0.53
CA GLU A 24 8.36 22.75 0.78
C GLU A 24 7.61 23.91 0.11
N ASP A 25 7.30 23.77 -1.18
CA ASP A 25 6.53 24.75 -1.96
C ASP A 25 5.12 24.96 -1.36
N PHE A 26 4.45 23.89 -0.97
CA PHE A 26 3.13 23.95 -0.35
C PHE A 26 3.17 24.69 0.99
N VAL A 27 4.15 24.39 1.85
CA VAL A 27 4.32 25.05 3.15
C VAL A 27 4.65 26.54 2.98
N ILE A 28 5.52 26.90 2.05
CA ILE A 28 5.86 28.29 1.75
C ILE A 28 4.61 29.06 1.31
N LYS A 29 3.80 28.46 0.43
CA LYS A 29 2.60 29.11 -0.13
C LYS A 29 1.48 29.26 0.89
N THR A 30 1.25 28.28 1.73
CA THR A 30 0.03 28.19 2.56
C THR A 30 0.28 28.38 4.06
N GLY A 31 1.53 28.25 4.53
CA GLY A 31 1.86 28.17 5.95
C GLY A 31 1.43 26.86 6.63
N VAL A 32 0.77 25.96 5.90
CA VAL A 32 0.24 24.70 6.43
C VAL A 32 1.26 23.57 6.26
N LYS A 33 1.63 22.94 7.38
CA LYS A 33 2.52 21.77 7.38
C LYS A 33 1.67 20.48 7.33
N PRO A 34 1.81 19.62 6.31
CA PRO A 34 1.08 18.35 6.28
C PRO A 34 1.33 17.54 7.54
N GLY A 35 0.28 16.99 8.15
CA GLY A 35 0.36 16.27 9.42
C GLY A 35 -0.22 14.86 9.31
N LEU A 36 0.51 13.87 9.84
CA LEU A 36 0.11 12.47 9.91
C LEU A 36 0.09 11.99 11.36
N ALA A 37 -1.04 11.46 11.80
CA ALA A 37 -1.14 10.70 13.04
C ALA A 37 -1.05 9.20 12.73
N VAL A 38 -0.20 8.49 13.45
CA VAL A 38 -0.05 7.03 13.35
C VAL A 38 -0.40 6.40 14.69
N VAL A 39 -1.41 5.55 14.70
CA VAL A 39 -1.89 4.85 15.90
C VAL A 39 -1.46 3.38 15.80
N LEU A 40 -0.74 2.90 16.81
CA LEU A 40 -0.38 1.50 17.01
C LEU A 40 -1.03 1.01 18.29
N VAL A 41 -1.70 -0.13 18.27
CA VAL A 41 -2.23 -0.79 19.45
C VAL A 41 -1.56 -2.15 19.60
N GLY A 42 -0.96 -2.39 20.74
CA GLY A 42 -0.22 -3.62 21.03
C GLY A 42 1.27 -3.52 20.71
N ASN A 43 1.96 -4.64 20.89
CA ASN A 43 3.43 -4.72 20.90
C ASN A 43 4.00 -5.57 19.76
N ASP A 44 3.28 -5.72 18.64
CA ASP A 44 3.79 -6.50 17.50
C ASP A 44 5.09 -5.88 16.94
N PRO A 45 6.23 -6.61 16.98
CA PRO A 45 7.53 -6.07 16.58
C PRO A 45 7.59 -5.65 15.10
N ALA A 46 6.83 -6.32 14.23
CA ALA A 46 6.78 -5.97 12.81
C ALA A 46 6.06 -4.63 12.62
N SER A 47 4.91 -4.45 13.28
CA SER A 47 4.15 -3.19 13.28
C SER A 47 4.96 -2.02 13.82
N ALA A 48 5.72 -2.22 14.90
CA ALA A 48 6.61 -1.18 15.47
C ALA A 48 7.70 -0.73 14.49
N VAL A 49 8.26 -1.63 13.69
CA VAL A 49 9.22 -1.29 12.63
C VAL A 49 8.56 -0.43 11.55
N TYR A 50 7.33 -0.80 11.12
CA TYR A 50 6.59 -0.03 10.12
C TYR A 50 6.25 1.37 10.62
N VAL A 51 5.82 1.52 11.87
CA VAL A 51 5.51 2.82 12.48
C VAL A 51 6.76 3.72 12.52
N ARG A 52 7.90 3.20 13.01
CA ARG A 52 9.18 3.95 12.99
C ARG A 52 9.58 4.40 11.59
N ASN A 53 9.43 3.56 10.59
CA ASN A 53 9.75 3.91 9.21
C ASN A 53 8.81 4.99 8.65
N LYS A 54 7.54 5.01 9.06
CA LYS A 54 6.57 6.06 8.70
C LYS A 54 6.95 7.40 9.32
N HIS A 55 7.28 7.43 10.62
CA HIS A 55 7.75 8.64 11.29
C HIS A 55 9.04 9.20 10.66
N ARG A 56 10.00 8.33 10.34
CA ARG A 56 11.22 8.73 9.65
C ARG A 56 10.90 9.35 8.28
N ALA A 57 10.02 8.72 7.49
CA ALA A 57 9.61 9.24 6.19
C ALA A 57 8.91 10.62 6.30
N CYS A 58 8.08 10.83 7.32
CA CYS A 58 7.49 12.15 7.61
C CYS A 58 8.58 13.20 7.84
N GLY A 59 9.59 12.89 8.67
CA GLY A 59 10.71 13.80 8.93
C GLY A 59 11.54 14.11 7.68
N GLU A 60 11.83 13.11 6.84
CA GLU A 60 12.58 13.27 5.59
C GLU A 60 11.88 14.22 4.60
N ILE A 61 10.54 14.21 4.57
CA ILE A 61 9.71 15.02 3.63
C ILE A 61 9.31 16.37 4.24
N GLY A 62 9.51 16.56 5.55
CA GLY A 62 9.16 17.79 6.24
C GLY A 62 7.73 17.83 6.80
N PHE A 63 7.07 16.69 6.99
CA PHE A 63 5.76 16.60 7.59
C PHE A 63 5.80 16.74 9.12
N TYR A 64 4.69 17.19 9.69
CA TYR A 64 4.36 16.99 11.09
C TYR A 64 3.91 15.54 11.30
N SER A 65 4.35 14.89 12.37
CA SER A 65 3.99 13.51 12.64
C SER A 65 3.79 13.28 14.13
N GLU A 66 2.65 12.70 14.47
CA GLU A 66 2.34 12.23 15.83
C GLU A 66 2.22 10.70 15.86
N GLY A 67 2.82 10.09 16.88
CA GLY A 67 2.72 8.66 17.15
C GLY A 67 1.94 8.40 18.43
N TYR A 68 1.02 7.44 18.37
CA TYR A 68 0.25 6.97 19.51
C TYR A 68 0.47 5.47 19.65
N GLU A 69 1.25 5.10 20.65
CA GLU A 69 1.51 3.70 20.99
C GLU A 69 0.63 3.33 22.20
N LEU A 70 -0.39 2.54 21.95
CA LEU A 70 -1.37 2.12 22.97
C LEU A 70 -1.08 0.68 23.40
N PRO A 71 -1.26 0.34 24.68
CA PRO A 71 -1.11 -1.02 25.20
C PRO A 71 -1.99 -2.04 24.47
N GLU A 72 -1.61 -3.32 24.50
CA GLU A 72 -2.36 -4.39 23.84
C GLU A 72 -3.76 -4.60 24.42
N ASP A 73 -3.95 -4.33 25.72
CA ASP A 73 -5.21 -4.43 26.44
C ASP A 73 -6.09 -3.18 26.35
N THR A 74 -5.68 -2.18 25.54
CA THR A 74 -6.48 -0.96 25.29
C THR A 74 -7.89 -1.32 24.83
N LYS A 75 -8.88 -0.64 25.40
CA LYS A 75 -10.29 -0.83 25.06
C LYS A 75 -10.65 -0.13 23.75
N GLU A 76 -11.64 -0.67 23.03
CA GLU A 76 -12.14 -0.09 21.79
C GLU A 76 -12.57 1.37 21.95
N GLU A 77 -13.23 1.72 23.05
CA GLU A 77 -13.71 3.08 23.34
C GLU A 77 -12.58 4.10 23.45
N GLU A 78 -11.42 3.69 23.96
CA GLU A 78 -10.24 4.57 24.06
C GLU A 78 -9.66 4.89 22.69
N VAL A 79 -9.58 3.88 21.82
CA VAL A 79 -9.15 4.05 20.43
C VAL A 79 -10.13 4.96 19.67
N LEU A 80 -11.43 4.71 19.80
CA LEU A 80 -12.45 5.53 19.13
C LEU A 80 -12.44 6.99 19.64
N SER A 81 -12.22 7.20 20.95
CA SER A 81 -12.10 8.53 21.54
C SER A 81 -10.86 9.28 21.03
N LEU A 82 -9.73 8.57 20.87
CA LEU A 82 -8.53 9.13 20.26
C LEU A 82 -8.80 9.53 18.81
N LEU A 83 -9.41 8.67 18.01
CA LEU A 83 -9.72 8.97 16.61
C LEU A 83 -10.69 10.14 16.45
N ALA A 84 -11.69 10.26 17.33
CA ALA A 84 -12.60 11.41 17.36
C ALA A 84 -11.82 12.72 17.57
N ARG A 85 -10.86 12.75 18.50
CA ARG A 85 -10.00 13.91 18.74
C ARG A 85 -9.11 14.23 17.54
N LEU A 86 -8.48 13.21 16.92
CA LEU A 86 -7.63 13.38 15.73
C LEU A 86 -8.42 13.86 14.52
N ASN A 87 -9.67 13.45 14.39
CA ASN A 87 -10.56 13.93 13.34
C ASN A 87 -10.79 15.44 13.41
N GLU A 88 -10.85 16.01 14.62
CA GLU A 88 -11.08 17.45 14.83
C GLU A 88 -9.79 18.27 14.88
N ASP A 89 -8.63 17.64 15.00
CA ASP A 89 -7.35 18.35 15.05
C ASP A 89 -6.98 18.93 13.67
N PRO A 90 -6.89 20.26 13.53
CA PRO A 90 -6.54 20.92 12.26
C PRO A 90 -5.08 20.69 11.84
N LYS A 91 -4.21 20.24 12.75
CA LYS A 91 -2.82 19.90 12.42
C LYS A 91 -2.68 18.52 11.80
N ILE A 92 -3.69 17.66 11.95
CA ILE A 92 -3.70 16.30 11.43
C ILE A 92 -4.53 16.23 10.15
N HIS A 93 -3.87 15.95 9.05
CA HIS A 93 -4.47 15.82 7.72
C HIS A 93 -4.67 14.37 7.30
N GLY A 94 -3.88 13.46 7.88
CA GLY A 94 -3.99 12.02 7.68
C GLY A 94 -3.98 11.28 9.00
N ILE A 95 -4.82 10.24 9.10
CA ILE A 95 -4.86 9.31 10.24
C ILE A 95 -4.61 7.92 9.70
N LEU A 96 -3.68 7.21 10.33
CA LEU A 96 -3.40 5.82 10.03
C LEU A 96 -3.48 5.01 11.32
N VAL A 97 -4.29 3.96 11.32
CA VAL A 97 -4.30 2.95 12.37
C VAL A 97 -3.60 1.70 11.84
N GLN A 98 -2.48 1.34 12.49
CA GLN A 98 -1.68 0.20 12.07
C GLN A 98 -2.41 -1.12 12.31
N LEU A 99 -2.69 -1.85 11.24
CA LEU A 99 -3.27 -3.19 11.29
C LEU A 99 -2.17 -4.26 11.42
N PRO A 100 -2.49 -5.45 12.01
CA PRO A 100 -3.77 -5.82 12.61
C PRO A 100 -3.98 -5.21 14.00
N LEU A 101 -5.25 -5.11 14.42
CA LEU A 101 -5.63 -4.69 15.77
C LEU A 101 -5.78 -5.90 16.72
N PRO A 102 -5.64 -5.72 18.05
CA PRO A 102 -5.99 -6.71 19.04
C PRO A 102 -7.46 -7.15 18.93
N LYS A 103 -7.75 -8.41 19.28
CA LYS A 103 -9.06 -9.05 19.05
C LYS A 103 -10.26 -8.37 19.71
N GLN A 104 -10.04 -7.63 20.80
CA GLN A 104 -11.08 -6.90 21.52
C GLN A 104 -11.52 -5.61 20.81
N ILE A 105 -10.80 -5.19 19.76
CA ILE A 105 -11.10 -3.98 19.00
C ILE A 105 -11.66 -4.38 17.63
N ASN A 106 -12.83 -3.84 17.31
CA ASN A 106 -13.45 -4.08 16.00
C ASN A 106 -12.81 -3.19 14.94
N GLU A 107 -12.04 -3.81 14.03
CA GLU A 107 -11.33 -3.13 12.94
C GLU A 107 -12.26 -2.30 12.04
N GLU A 108 -13.47 -2.82 11.73
CA GLU A 108 -14.42 -2.12 10.89
C GLU A 108 -14.93 -0.83 11.56
N LYS A 109 -15.24 -0.87 12.86
CA LYS A 109 -15.64 0.33 13.60
C LYS A 109 -14.52 1.37 13.64
N VAL A 110 -13.28 0.93 13.82
CA VAL A 110 -12.10 1.81 13.80
C VAL A 110 -11.95 2.49 12.45
N ILE A 111 -12.03 1.74 11.35
CA ILE A 111 -11.97 2.31 9.99
C ILE A 111 -13.11 3.30 9.76
N LEU A 112 -14.34 2.95 10.14
CA LEU A 112 -15.51 3.81 9.98
C LEU A 112 -15.47 5.10 10.83
N SER A 113 -14.71 5.11 11.93
CA SER A 113 -14.58 6.30 12.79
C SER A 113 -13.56 7.33 12.28
N ILE A 114 -12.75 7.01 11.30
CA ILE A 114 -11.86 7.96 10.64
C ILE A 114 -12.67 8.76 9.60
N LYS A 115 -12.58 10.09 9.62
CA LYS A 115 -13.20 10.90 8.57
C LYS A 115 -12.63 10.55 7.20
N PRO A 116 -13.46 10.32 6.15
CA PRO A 116 -12.99 9.92 4.83
C PRO A 116 -11.91 10.83 4.24
N GLU A 117 -11.94 12.13 4.55
CA GLU A 117 -10.95 13.12 4.12
C GLU A 117 -9.60 13.01 4.85
N LYS A 118 -9.54 12.27 5.97
CA LYS A 118 -8.32 11.98 6.74
C LYS A 118 -7.89 10.52 6.66
N ASP A 119 -8.67 9.66 6.02
CA ASP A 119 -8.35 8.24 5.78
C ASP A 119 -7.34 8.11 4.64
N VAL A 120 -6.08 8.32 4.96
CA VAL A 120 -4.97 8.32 3.98
C VAL A 120 -4.51 6.92 3.57
N ASP A 121 -5.02 5.86 4.19
CA ASP A 121 -4.89 4.48 3.72
C ASP A 121 -5.99 4.08 2.71
N ALA A 122 -7.03 4.91 2.59
CA ALA A 122 -8.19 4.72 1.71
C ALA A 122 -8.96 3.39 1.97
N PHE A 123 -9.13 3.03 3.24
CA PHE A 123 -9.88 1.83 3.64
C PHE A 123 -11.34 2.12 4.02
N HIS A 124 -11.66 3.38 4.30
CA HIS A 124 -13.03 3.80 4.60
C HIS A 124 -13.94 3.51 3.39
N PRO A 125 -15.15 2.92 3.59
CA PRO A 125 -16.06 2.54 2.50
C PRO A 125 -16.37 3.68 1.52
N ALA A 126 -16.44 4.93 1.98
CA ALA A 126 -16.60 6.10 1.11
C ALA A 126 -15.44 6.26 0.13
N ASN A 127 -14.19 6.04 0.57
CA ASN A 127 -13.02 6.11 -0.30
C ASN A 127 -12.95 4.89 -1.24
N VAL A 128 -13.26 3.69 -0.73
CA VAL A 128 -13.36 2.47 -1.56
C VAL A 128 -14.41 2.62 -2.67
N GLY A 129 -15.58 3.19 -2.35
CA GLY A 129 -16.61 3.48 -3.35
C GLY A 129 -16.14 4.46 -4.42
N ARG A 130 -15.37 5.47 -4.05
CA ARG A 130 -14.77 6.42 -5.01
C ARG A 130 -13.75 5.77 -5.94
N ILE A 131 -12.98 4.78 -5.46
CA ILE A 131 -12.07 4.01 -6.32
C ILE A 131 -12.87 3.25 -7.38
N MET A 132 -13.97 2.62 -6.97
CA MET A 132 -14.85 1.91 -7.91
C MET A 132 -15.45 2.81 -8.99
N LEU A 133 -15.67 4.10 -8.67
CA LEU A 133 -16.25 5.10 -9.58
C LEU A 133 -15.18 5.89 -10.36
N GLY A 134 -13.89 5.70 -10.09
CA GLY A 134 -12.80 6.44 -10.73
C GLY A 134 -12.67 7.92 -10.29
N ASN A 135 -13.32 8.34 -9.19
CA ASN A 135 -13.31 9.72 -8.69
C ASN A 135 -12.66 9.86 -7.30
N TYR A 136 -11.61 9.12 -7.07
CA TYR A 136 -10.89 9.04 -5.80
C TYR A 136 -9.94 10.22 -5.57
N ARG A 137 -9.74 10.58 -4.31
CA ARG A 137 -8.67 11.45 -3.85
C ARG A 137 -7.47 10.64 -3.37
N PHE A 138 -7.73 9.55 -2.66
CA PHE A 138 -6.75 8.65 -2.11
C PHE A 138 -6.88 7.27 -2.74
N LEU A 139 -5.74 6.59 -2.86
CA LEU A 139 -5.66 5.19 -3.24
C LEU A 139 -5.03 4.40 -2.10
N PRO A 140 -5.44 3.15 -1.86
CA PRO A 140 -4.76 2.29 -0.90
C PRO A 140 -3.28 2.25 -1.21
N CYS A 141 -2.45 2.49 -0.17
CA CYS A 141 -1.03 2.79 -0.37
C CYS A 141 -0.27 1.70 -1.10
N THR A 142 -0.53 0.42 -0.80
CA THR A 142 0.15 -0.71 -1.45
C THR A 142 -0.26 -0.85 -2.93
N PRO A 143 -1.54 -0.88 -3.31
CA PRO A 143 -1.96 -0.87 -4.71
C PRO A 143 -1.45 0.34 -5.49
N ALA A 144 -1.50 1.54 -4.91
CA ALA A 144 -0.92 2.74 -5.53
C ALA A 144 0.59 2.60 -5.77
N GLY A 145 1.30 1.96 -4.84
CA GLY A 145 2.72 1.65 -4.98
C GLY A 145 3.00 0.69 -6.13
N VAL A 146 2.18 -0.34 -6.31
CA VAL A 146 2.27 -1.25 -7.46
C VAL A 146 2.09 -0.50 -8.77
N MET A 147 1.07 0.36 -8.88
CA MET A 147 0.85 1.16 -10.10
C MET A 147 2.02 2.09 -10.38
N ALA A 148 2.58 2.73 -9.36
CA ALA A 148 3.75 3.60 -9.51
C ALA A 148 5.02 2.83 -9.96
N LEU A 149 5.19 1.57 -9.55
CA LEU A 149 6.26 0.72 -10.04
C LEU A 149 6.08 0.37 -11.52
N LEU A 150 4.87 0.00 -11.93
CA LEU A 150 4.57 -0.27 -13.34
C LEU A 150 4.86 0.97 -14.21
N ASP A 151 4.44 2.15 -13.77
CA ASP A 151 4.70 3.42 -14.47
C ASP A 151 6.21 3.72 -14.58
N ALA A 152 6.96 3.54 -13.49
CA ALA A 152 8.40 3.82 -13.45
C ALA A 152 9.21 2.91 -14.39
N TYR A 153 8.72 1.70 -14.66
CA TYR A 153 9.36 0.74 -15.56
C TYR A 153 8.72 0.71 -16.96
N GLY A 154 7.80 1.63 -17.27
CA GLY A 154 7.14 1.71 -18.58
C GLY A 154 6.27 0.49 -18.90
N ILE A 155 5.76 -0.19 -17.88
CA ILE A 155 4.89 -1.35 -18.02
C ILE A 155 3.45 -0.88 -18.10
N ASP A 156 2.90 -0.83 -19.32
CA ASP A 156 1.52 -0.40 -19.54
C ASP A 156 0.55 -1.60 -19.44
N PRO A 157 -0.41 -1.58 -18.48
CA PRO A 157 -1.42 -2.61 -18.35
C PRO A 157 -2.48 -2.64 -19.47
N LYS A 158 -2.57 -1.58 -20.29
CA LYS A 158 -3.58 -1.46 -21.32
C LYS A 158 -3.58 -2.66 -22.28
N GLY A 159 -4.73 -3.31 -22.41
CA GLY A 159 -4.92 -4.47 -23.29
C GLY A 159 -4.24 -5.75 -22.81
N LYS A 160 -3.64 -5.75 -21.62
CA LYS A 160 -2.96 -6.90 -21.02
C LYS A 160 -3.91 -7.75 -20.19
N SER A 161 -3.65 -9.06 -20.15
CA SER A 161 -4.27 -9.97 -19.19
C SER A 161 -3.55 -9.84 -17.84
N CYS A 162 -4.27 -9.42 -16.81
CA CYS A 162 -3.74 -9.28 -15.46
C CYS A 162 -4.42 -10.26 -14.50
N VAL A 163 -3.63 -11.00 -13.75
CA VAL A 163 -4.12 -11.85 -12.66
C VAL A 163 -3.68 -11.28 -11.33
N VAL A 164 -4.64 -10.99 -10.45
CA VAL A 164 -4.40 -10.62 -9.06
C VAL A 164 -4.68 -11.82 -8.18
N ILE A 165 -3.65 -12.36 -7.53
CA ILE A 165 -3.78 -13.48 -6.60
C ILE A 165 -3.91 -12.91 -5.19
N GLY A 166 -5.12 -12.95 -4.66
CA GLY A 166 -5.53 -12.35 -3.39
C GLY A 166 -6.79 -11.51 -3.56
N ARG A 167 -7.64 -11.45 -2.50
CA ARG A 167 -8.90 -10.69 -2.52
C ARG A 167 -9.17 -9.92 -1.23
N SER A 168 -8.12 -9.51 -0.55
CA SER A 168 -8.25 -8.66 0.64
C SER A 168 -8.85 -7.29 0.26
N ASN A 169 -9.53 -6.66 1.22
CA ASN A 169 -10.10 -5.33 1.03
C ASN A 169 -9.01 -4.25 0.92
N ILE A 170 -7.83 -4.52 1.49
CA ILE A 170 -6.73 -3.55 1.56
C ILE A 170 -5.74 -3.63 0.39
N VAL A 171 -5.67 -4.78 -0.32
CA VAL A 171 -4.75 -4.98 -1.45
C VAL A 171 -5.44 -5.59 -2.67
N GLY A 172 -5.93 -6.83 -2.59
CA GLY A 172 -6.32 -7.60 -3.77
C GLY A 172 -7.46 -6.97 -4.58
N LYS A 173 -8.56 -6.60 -3.91
CA LYS A 173 -9.70 -5.95 -4.56
C LYS A 173 -9.34 -4.57 -5.14
N PRO A 174 -8.74 -3.64 -4.36
CA PRO A 174 -8.36 -2.34 -4.92
C PRO A 174 -7.29 -2.46 -6.01
N GLN A 175 -6.35 -3.38 -5.91
CA GLN A 175 -5.37 -3.62 -6.98
C GLN A 175 -6.04 -4.01 -8.29
N ALA A 176 -7.04 -4.89 -8.23
CA ALA A 176 -7.78 -5.29 -9.41
C ALA A 176 -8.55 -4.12 -10.05
N LEU A 177 -9.14 -3.25 -9.24
CA LEU A 177 -9.81 -2.04 -9.72
C LEU A 177 -8.84 -1.07 -10.40
N LEU A 178 -7.65 -0.85 -9.83
CA LEU A 178 -6.65 0.02 -10.44
C LEU A 178 -6.10 -0.53 -11.76
N MET A 179 -5.92 -1.85 -11.87
CA MET A 179 -5.53 -2.47 -13.15
C MET A 179 -6.65 -2.35 -14.19
N LEU A 180 -7.92 -2.51 -13.78
CA LEU A 180 -9.09 -2.32 -14.65
C LEU A 180 -9.17 -0.87 -15.16
N GLU A 181 -8.97 0.11 -14.27
CA GLU A 181 -8.94 1.54 -14.63
C GLU A 181 -7.85 1.86 -15.66
N ARG A 182 -6.73 1.12 -15.60
CA ARG A 182 -5.64 1.21 -16.60
C ARG A 182 -5.89 0.33 -17.83
N ASN A 183 -7.14 -0.06 -18.07
CA ASN A 183 -7.60 -0.83 -19.24
C ASN A 183 -6.98 -2.24 -19.36
N ALA A 184 -6.60 -2.88 -18.27
CA ALA A 184 -6.26 -4.30 -18.25
C ALA A 184 -7.54 -5.16 -18.25
N THR A 185 -7.45 -6.37 -18.79
CA THR A 185 -8.43 -7.44 -18.52
C THR A 185 -8.02 -8.14 -17.23
N VAL A 186 -8.83 -8.06 -16.17
CA VAL A 186 -8.43 -8.47 -14.83
C VAL A 186 -9.16 -9.72 -14.38
N THR A 187 -8.41 -10.69 -13.87
CA THR A 187 -8.94 -11.85 -13.16
C THR A 187 -8.46 -11.84 -11.72
N ILE A 188 -9.38 -11.97 -10.76
CA ILE A 188 -9.06 -12.12 -9.34
C ILE A 188 -9.09 -13.61 -8.98
N CYS A 189 -7.94 -14.13 -8.53
CA CYS A 189 -7.81 -15.49 -8.02
C CYS A 189 -7.65 -15.49 -6.50
N HIS A 190 -8.09 -16.56 -5.85
CA HIS A 190 -8.08 -16.67 -4.39
C HIS A 190 -8.05 -18.14 -3.94
N SER A 191 -8.08 -18.40 -2.65
CA SER A 191 -7.98 -19.74 -2.04
C SER A 191 -9.08 -20.75 -2.48
N ARG A 192 -10.13 -20.28 -3.16
CA ARG A 192 -11.20 -21.13 -3.71
C ARG A 192 -11.14 -21.23 -5.24
N THR A 193 -10.14 -20.62 -5.88
CA THR A 193 -9.94 -20.75 -7.33
C THR A 193 -9.45 -22.16 -7.65
N VAL A 194 -10.16 -22.83 -8.54
CA VAL A 194 -9.79 -24.15 -9.06
C VAL A 194 -8.77 -23.94 -10.18
N ASP A 195 -7.72 -24.75 -10.20
CA ASP A 195 -6.67 -24.71 -11.22
C ASP A 195 -6.08 -23.29 -11.45
N LEU A 196 -5.52 -22.73 -10.38
CA LEU A 196 -4.85 -21.41 -10.42
C LEU A 196 -3.82 -21.28 -11.57
N PRO A 197 -2.98 -22.30 -11.87
CA PRO A 197 -2.03 -22.20 -12.97
C PRO A 197 -2.67 -21.94 -14.34
N SER A 198 -3.89 -22.39 -14.60
CA SER A 198 -4.58 -22.13 -15.87
C SER A 198 -4.87 -20.65 -16.13
N TYR A 199 -4.95 -19.85 -15.05
CA TYR A 199 -5.10 -18.39 -15.12
C TYR A 199 -3.75 -17.69 -15.23
N THR A 200 -2.80 -18.05 -14.36
CA THR A 200 -1.52 -17.35 -14.26
C THR A 200 -0.60 -17.60 -15.45
N LYS A 201 -0.64 -18.80 -16.04
CA LYS A 201 0.11 -19.14 -17.28
C LYS A 201 -0.34 -18.38 -18.53
N ARG A 202 -1.47 -17.68 -18.47
CA ARG A 202 -1.96 -16.83 -19.57
C ARG A 202 -1.84 -15.34 -19.29
N ALA A 203 -1.47 -14.98 -18.05
CA ALA A 203 -1.39 -13.60 -17.63
C ALA A 203 -0.10 -12.92 -18.11
N ASP A 204 -0.23 -11.72 -18.66
CA ASP A 204 0.91 -10.86 -18.99
C ASP A 204 1.48 -10.18 -17.73
N ILE A 205 0.62 -9.91 -16.75
CA ILE A 205 0.98 -9.32 -15.48
C ILE A 205 0.35 -10.15 -14.35
N VAL A 206 1.16 -10.57 -13.38
CA VAL A 206 0.70 -11.26 -12.17
C VAL A 206 1.03 -10.42 -10.96
N VAL A 207 0.02 -10.08 -10.17
CA VAL A 207 0.19 -9.46 -8.85
C VAL A 207 -0.14 -10.50 -7.79
N VAL A 208 0.82 -10.87 -6.95
CA VAL A 208 0.63 -11.87 -5.90
C VAL A 208 0.61 -11.21 -4.53
N ALA A 209 -0.49 -11.42 -3.78
CA ALA A 209 -0.77 -10.81 -2.47
C ALA A 209 -1.58 -11.78 -1.59
N VAL A 210 -0.99 -12.91 -1.21
CA VAL A 210 -1.64 -13.99 -0.45
C VAL A 210 -1.09 -14.20 0.96
N GLY A 211 0.06 -13.58 1.28
CA GLY A 211 0.73 -13.72 2.58
C GLY A 211 1.24 -15.15 2.84
N LYS A 212 1.71 -15.83 1.79
CA LYS A 212 2.27 -17.18 1.86
C LYS A 212 3.63 -17.22 1.17
N ALA A 213 4.67 -17.53 1.93
CA ALA A 213 6.03 -17.59 1.44
C ALA A 213 6.17 -18.53 0.22
N ARG A 214 6.73 -17.99 -0.88
CA ARG A 214 7.09 -18.74 -2.11
C ARG A 214 5.92 -19.51 -2.74
N PHE A 215 4.72 -18.98 -2.62
CA PHE A 215 3.49 -19.61 -3.11
C PHE A 215 3.43 -19.68 -4.64
N LEU A 216 3.80 -18.60 -5.35
CA LEU A 216 3.83 -18.54 -6.80
C LEU A 216 5.20 -19.04 -7.30
N THR A 217 5.21 -20.13 -8.06
CA THR A 217 6.43 -20.72 -8.60
C THR A 217 6.58 -20.45 -10.10
N GLY A 218 7.78 -20.62 -10.66
CA GLY A 218 8.08 -20.31 -12.07
C GLY A 218 7.24 -21.13 -13.06
N ASP A 219 6.91 -22.38 -12.72
CA ASP A 219 6.04 -23.23 -13.54
C ASP A 219 4.57 -22.76 -13.57
N MET A 220 4.18 -21.86 -12.69
CA MET A 220 2.85 -21.21 -12.69
C MET A 220 2.81 -19.90 -13.49
N VAL A 221 3.92 -19.41 -14.01
CA VAL A 221 4.03 -18.10 -14.67
C VAL A 221 4.19 -18.26 -16.18
N LYS A 222 3.52 -17.40 -16.96
CA LYS A 222 3.73 -17.31 -18.40
C LYS A 222 5.15 -16.84 -18.71
N PRO A 223 5.89 -17.47 -19.63
CA PRO A 223 7.17 -16.93 -20.08
C PRO A 223 7.06 -15.48 -20.55
N GLY A 224 7.92 -14.63 -20.01
CA GLY A 224 7.92 -13.20 -20.30
C GLY A 224 6.90 -12.35 -19.54
N ALA A 225 6.12 -12.91 -18.62
CA ALA A 225 5.20 -12.14 -17.78
C ALA A 225 5.94 -11.20 -16.82
N VAL A 226 5.25 -10.15 -16.40
CA VAL A 226 5.68 -9.28 -15.29
C VAL A 226 5.08 -9.80 -13.99
N VAL A 227 5.90 -9.94 -12.94
CA VAL A 227 5.45 -10.41 -11.64
C VAL A 227 5.69 -9.34 -10.58
N ILE A 228 4.61 -8.89 -9.95
CA ILE A 228 4.64 -7.96 -8.83
C ILE A 228 4.32 -8.73 -7.55
N ASP A 229 5.34 -8.93 -6.73
CA ASP A 229 5.23 -9.61 -5.45
C ASP A 229 4.98 -8.59 -4.33
N VAL A 230 3.79 -8.65 -3.75
CA VAL A 230 3.35 -7.78 -2.65
C VAL A 230 3.63 -8.42 -1.28
N GLY A 231 3.85 -9.73 -1.28
CA GLY A 231 4.04 -10.50 -0.06
C GLY A 231 5.28 -10.08 0.74
N ILE A 232 5.15 -10.08 2.06
CA ILE A 232 6.28 -9.97 2.99
C ILE A 232 6.10 -11.04 4.05
N ASN A 233 6.89 -12.09 3.94
CA ASN A 233 6.86 -13.20 4.86
C ASN A 233 8.20 -13.31 5.60
N ARG A 234 8.16 -13.61 6.89
CA ARG A 234 9.35 -13.88 7.69
C ARG A 234 9.56 -15.40 7.79
N LEU A 235 10.69 -15.85 7.31
CA LEU A 235 11.11 -17.26 7.40
C LEU A 235 11.60 -17.60 8.82
N PRO A 236 11.68 -18.90 9.17
CA PRO A 236 12.19 -19.34 10.48
C PRO A 236 13.62 -18.86 10.79
N ASP A 237 14.45 -18.63 9.75
CA ASP A 237 15.81 -18.09 9.88
C ASP A 237 15.83 -16.55 10.01
N GLY A 238 14.66 -15.90 10.12
CA GLY A 238 14.50 -14.47 10.29
C GLY A 238 14.58 -13.68 8.98
N LYS A 239 14.94 -14.28 7.85
CA LYS A 239 14.97 -13.62 6.54
C LYS A 239 13.57 -13.32 6.03
N LEU A 240 13.49 -12.27 5.21
CA LEU A 240 12.25 -11.92 4.52
C LEU A 240 12.22 -12.54 3.11
N CYS A 241 11.06 -13.02 2.72
CA CYS A 241 10.77 -13.43 1.35
C CYS A 241 9.38 -12.98 0.94
N GLY A 242 9.11 -13.01 -0.35
CA GLY A 242 7.81 -12.71 -0.93
C GLY A 242 6.86 -13.91 -0.98
N ASP A 243 5.72 -13.66 -1.61
CA ASP A 243 4.74 -14.68 -1.99
C ASP A 243 5.16 -15.44 -3.26
N ALA A 244 6.05 -14.85 -4.07
CA ALA A 244 6.66 -15.54 -5.19
C ALA A 244 7.96 -16.25 -4.78
N ASP A 245 8.21 -17.42 -5.34
CA ASP A 245 9.53 -18.03 -5.32
C ASP A 245 10.43 -17.30 -6.31
N PHE A 246 11.14 -16.31 -5.78
CA PHE A 246 11.93 -15.35 -6.58
C PHE A 246 12.90 -16.05 -7.54
N ALA A 247 13.54 -17.14 -7.10
CA ALA A 247 14.54 -17.84 -7.91
C ALA A 247 13.89 -18.43 -9.16
N SER A 248 12.87 -19.27 -9.00
CA SER A 248 12.21 -19.95 -10.13
C SER A 248 11.42 -18.99 -11.03
N VAL A 249 10.78 -17.96 -10.43
CA VAL A 249 10.00 -16.97 -11.20
C VAL A 249 10.91 -16.06 -12.02
N SER A 250 12.07 -15.65 -11.50
CA SER A 250 13.02 -14.77 -12.23
C SER A 250 13.64 -15.43 -13.47
N GLU A 251 13.63 -16.76 -13.56
CA GLU A 251 14.08 -17.48 -14.75
C GLU A 251 13.07 -17.42 -15.91
N VAL A 252 11.79 -17.20 -15.59
CA VAL A 252 10.66 -17.26 -16.55
C VAL A 252 10.08 -15.87 -16.86
N ALA A 253 9.98 -15.01 -15.85
CA ALA A 253 9.42 -13.67 -15.98
C ALA A 253 10.33 -12.72 -16.78
N SER A 254 9.74 -11.68 -17.41
CA SER A 254 10.50 -10.58 -18.00
C SER A 254 10.93 -9.54 -16.97
N ALA A 255 10.13 -9.36 -15.92
CA ALA A 255 10.42 -8.45 -14.81
C ALA A 255 9.77 -8.96 -13.51
N ILE A 256 10.42 -8.70 -12.37
CA ILE A 256 9.93 -9.11 -11.05
C ILE A 256 10.36 -8.11 -9.98
N THR A 257 9.49 -7.89 -8.98
CA THR A 257 9.85 -7.14 -7.77
C THR A 257 10.60 -8.01 -6.77
N PRO A 258 11.70 -7.54 -6.15
CA PRO A 258 12.38 -8.25 -5.08
C PRO A 258 11.64 -8.10 -3.74
N VAL A 259 11.82 -9.08 -2.84
CA VAL A 259 11.40 -8.97 -1.44
C VAL A 259 12.58 -9.36 -0.53
N PRO A 260 13.06 -8.40 0.30
CA PRO A 260 12.65 -7.01 0.45
C PRO A 260 13.13 -6.09 -0.67
N GLY A 261 12.49 -4.90 -0.78
CA GLY A 261 12.96 -3.84 -1.66
C GLY A 261 12.10 -3.55 -2.90
N GLY A 262 11.03 -4.32 -3.12
CA GLY A 262 10.03 -4.08 -4.16
C GLY A 262 8.87 -3.19 -3.67
N VAL A 263 7.70 -3.78 -3.45
CA VAL A 263 6.47 -3.05 -3.10
C VAL A 263 6.51 -2.39 -1.72
N GLY A 264 7.17 -3.00 -0.72
CA GLY A 264 7.17 -2.49 0.66
C GLY A 264 7.59 -1.03 0.82
N PRO A 265 8.72 -0.56 0.26
CA PRO A 265 9.12 0.85 0.29
C PRO A 265 8.09 1.80 -0.32
N MET A 266 7.37 1.33 -1.34
CA MET A 266 6.36 2.13 -2.04
C MET A 266 5.13 2.43 -1.17
N THR A 267 4.71 1.50 -0.32
CA THR A 267 3.57 1.68 0.58
C THR A 267 3.72 2.93 1.45
N ILE A 268 4.91 3.10 2.06
CA ILE A 268 5.19 4.28 2.89
C ILE A 268 5.23 5.55 2.04
N THR A 269 5.80 5.48 0.85
CA THR A 269 5.88 6.63 -0.06
C THR A 269 4.50 7.08 -0.53
N MET A 270 3.60 6.15 -0.85
CA MET A 270 2.22 6.48 -1.23
C MET A 270 1.41 7.03 -0.05
N LEU A 271 1.68 6.58 1.17
CA LEU A 271 1.10 7.18 2.37
C LEU A 271 1.48 8.67 2.50
N MET A 272 2.75 9.02 2.26
CA MET A 272 3.17 10.43 2.26
C MET A 272 2.46 11.21 1.15
N LYS A 273 2.33 10.64 -0.04
CA LYS A 273 1.60 11.26 -1.15
C LYS A 273 0.13 11.52 -0.79
N ASN A 274 -0.56 10.56 -0.20
CA ASN A 274 -1.94 10.72 0.24
C ASN A 274 -2.07 11.78 1.35
N THR A 275 -1.14 11.80 2.32
CA THR A 275 -1.14 12.81 3.40
C THR A 275 -0.94 14.23 2.85
N LEU A 276 -0.06 14.42 1.88
CA LEU A 276 0.11 15.70 1.20
C LEU A 276 -1.16 16.11 0.43
N ALA A 277 -1.80 15.14 -0.25
CA ALA A 277 -3.05 15.38 -0.96
C ALA A 277 -4.19 15.77 0.00
N ALA A 278 -4.24 15.16 1.19
CA ALA A 278 -5.18 15.52 2.25
C ALA A 278 -4.94 16.96 2.74
N ALA A 279 -3.69 17.32 3.02
CA ALA A 279 -3.31 18.66 3.45
C ALA A 279 -3.66 19.72 2.38
N LYS A 280 -3.38 19.45 1.11
CA LYS A 280 -3.75 20.35 0.00
C LYS A 280 -5.25 20.57 -0.09
N ALA A 281 -6.03 19.53 0.16
CA ALA A 281 -7.48 19.61 0.10
C ALA A 281 -8.12 20.31 1.31
N SER A 282 -7.39 20.49 2.42
CA SER A 282 -7.87 21.21 3.61
C SER A 282 -7.72 22.73 3.49
N VAL A 283 -6.95 23.19 2.51
CA VAL A 283 -6.75 24.61 2.25
C VAL A 283 -7.74 25.05 1.15
N PRO A 284 -8.42 26.21 1.31
CA PRO A 284 -9.28 26.73 0.25
C PRO A 284 -8.52 26.87 -1.08
N ALA A 285 -9.18 26.53 -2.20
CA ALA A 285 -8.65 26.85 -3.50
C ALA A 285 -8.67 28.38 -3.67
N GLU A 286 -7.54 28.97 -4.07
CA GLU A 286 -7.45 30.38 -4.46
C GLU A 286 -8.25 30.66 -5.71
#